data_a35d96730c67b891ca8cd092cca559ad
#
_entry.id   a35d96730c67b891ca8cd092cca559ad
#
_cell.length_a   1.000
_cell.length_b   1.000
_cell.length_c   1.000
_cell.angle_alpha   90.00
_cell.angle_beta   90.00
_cell.angle_gamma   90.00
#
_symmetry.space_group_name_H-M   'P 1'
#
loop_
_entity.id
_entity.type
_entity.pdbx_description
1 polymer ?
#
loop_
_entity_poly.entity_id
_entity_poly.type
_entity_poly.pdbx_seq_one_letter_code
_entity_poly.pdbx_strand_id
1 'polypeptide(L)'
;LSTPVDTQGQADRFTGEQIQRDLDSLAEWILTIHPSPFVHCSSIEFNDAVESAKTTFAGGVTLYGVAQMAAKVCNVLKDSHTGVALQSFSEQLGATYGHLPLEIQTVENRLIVTATAGDSTMVGSEIVRINGVSVRSVLGGGLALISQEGDAALARLRMSEKLWNDIVPFSVGASIADSIEVEYASGVTEHLPVLDNESIKRWHAAQNEVAP
;
A
#
# COMPACT_ATOMS: atom_id res chain seq x y z
N LEU A 1 25.68 -3.51 -0.41
CA LEU A 1 24.24 -3.23 -0.42
C LEU A 1 23.99 -2.18 0.64
N SER A 2 24.03 -0.90 0.24
CA SER A 2 23.72 0.22 1.13
C SER A 2 22.21 0.32 1.23
N THR A 3 21.65 0.10 2.42
CA THR A 3 20.30 0.51 2.74
C THR A 3 20.20 2.02 2.58
N PRO A 4 19.16 2.57 1.93
CA PRO A 4 18.92 4.00 1.93
C PRO A 4 18.81 4.46 3.38
N VAL A 5 19.60 5.46 3.77
CA VAL A 5 19.48 6.13 5.07
C VAL A 5 18.18 6.93 5.00
N ASP A 6 17.16 6.45 5.67
CA ASP A 6 15.89 7.16 5.89
C ASP A 6 16.17 8.41 6.73
N THR A 7 16.32 9.56 6.08
CA THR A 7 16.52 10.87 6.72
C THR A 7 15.19 11.56 7.06
N GLN A 8 14.06 10.96 6.76
CA GLN A 8 12.74 11.46 7.10
C GLN A 8 12.11 10.61 8.21
N GLY A 9 11.94 11.17 9.40
CA GLY A 9 10.95 10.65 10.32
C GLY A 9 11.45 9.91 11.55
N GLN A 10 12.29 10.54 12.33
CA GLN A 10 12.49 10.13 13.73
C GLN A 10 11.22 10.38 14.58
N ALA A 11 10.26 11.18 14.08
CA ALA A 11 9.02 11.55 14.79
C ALA A 11 7.91 10.48 14.74
N ASP A 12 7.95 9.55 13.77
CA ASP A 12 6.87 8.60 13.53
C ASP A 12 7.32 7.12 13.67
N ARG A 13 8.27 6.86 14.55
CA ARG A 13 8.70 5.48 14.82
C ARG A 13 8.08 4.97 16.12
N PHE A 14 7.43 3.83 16.02
CA PHE A 14 6.87 3.07 17.15
C PHE A 14 7.91 2.07 17.65
N THR A 15 8.06 1.99 18.97
CA THR A 15 9.01 1.05 19.59
C THR A 15 8.50 -0.39 19.54
N GLY A 16 9.40 -1.37 19.67
CA GLY A 16 9.03 -2.78 19.75
C GLY A 16 8.03 -3.08 20.87
N GLU A 17 8.13 -2.42 22.03
CA GLU A 17 7.17 -2.59 23.12
C GLU A 17 5.78 -2.04 22.79
N GLN A 18 5.70 -0.90 22.09
CA GLN A 18 4.42 -0.37 21.60
C GLN A 18 3.79 -1.36 20.64
N ILE A 19 4.57 -1.87 19.69
CA ILE A 19 4.13 -2.84 18.69
C ILE A 19 3.59 -4.12 19.34
N GLN A 20 4.28 -4.66 20.32
CA GLN A 20 3.80 -5.86 21.03
C GLN A 20 2.45 -5.63 21.70
N ARG A 21 2.31 -4.51 22.43
CA ARG A 21 1.04 -4.16 23.09
C ARG A 21 -0.10 -3.93 22.10
N ASP A 22 0.20 -3.26 20.99
CA ASP A 22 -0.81 -2.96 19.96
C ASP A 22 -1.26 -4.24 19.26
N LEU A 23 -0.36 -5.19 19.02
CA LEU A 23 -0.69 -6.50 18.46
C LEU A 23 -1.53 -7.35 19.42
N ASP A 24 -1.20 -7.34 20.72
CA ASP A 24 -2.02 -8.02 21.75
C ASP A 24 -3.43 -7.43 21.78
N SER A 25 -3.53 -6.10 21.76
CA SER A 25 -4.82 -5.40 21.74
C SER A 25 -5.62 -5.69 20.46
N LEU A 26 -4.96 -5.69 19.29
CA LEU A 26 -5.58 -6.02 18.01
C LEU A 26 -6.12 -7.45 18.02
N ALA A 27 -5.32 -8.42 18.52
CA ALA A 27 -5.74 -9.81 18.61
C ALA A 27 -6.94 -9.97 19.56
N GLU A 28 -6.90 -9.33 20.72
CA GLU A 28 -8.01 -9.33 21.70
C GLU A 28 -9.28 -8.74 21.09
N TRP A 29 -9.18 -7.61 20.39
CA TRP A 29 -10.33 -6.97 19.72
C TRP A 29 -10.93 -7.86 18.65
N ILE A 30 -10.12 -8.48 17.80
CA ILE A 30 -10.60 -9.42 16.79
C ILE A 30 -11.36 -10.56 17.46
N LEU A 31 -10.79 -11.18 18.49
CA LEU A 31 -11.42 -12.31 19.19
C LEU A 31 -12.69 -11.94 19.94
N THR A 32 -12.82 -10.67 20.37
CA THR A 32 -13.95 -10.20 21.17
C THR A 32 -15.09 -9.66 20.31
N ILE A 33 -14.76 -8.98 19.20
CA ILE A 33 -15.73 -8.20 18.42
C ILE A 33 -16.16 -8.99 17.17
N HIS A 34 -15.25 -9.76 16.56
CA HIS A 34 -15.55 -10.47 15.33
C HIS A 34 -16.52 -11.64 15.60
N PRO A 35 -17.67 -11.73 14.91
CA PRO A 35 -18.69 -12.73 15.25
C PRO A 35 -18.24 -14.18 14.97
N SER A 36 -17.33 -14.39 14.01
CA SER A 36 -16.81 -15.70 13.64
C SER A 36 -15.41 -15.59 13.01
N PRO A 37 -14.35 -15.32 13.79
CA PRO A 37 -13.04 -15.01 13.23
C PRO A 37 -12.35 -16.18 12.52
N PHE A 38 -12.79 -17.41 12.75
CA PHE A 38 -12.14 -18.63 12.26
C PHE A 38 -12.94 -19.37 11.18
N VAL A 39 -13.64 -18.63 10.30
CA VAL A 39 -14.37 -19.22 9.16
C VAL A 39 -13.39 -19.73 8.10
N HIS A 40 -12.32 -19.00 7.83
CA HIS A 40 -11.37 -19.28 6.75
C HIS A 40 -9.95 -19.60 7.24
N CYS A 41 -9.71 -19.59 8.54
CA CYS A 41 -8.45 -19.98 9.16
C CYS A 41 -8.71 -20.68 10.48
N SER A 42 -7.70 -21.34 11.03
CA SER A 42 -7.74 -21.89 12.39
C SER A 42 -7.26 -20.85 13.39
N SER A 43 -7.60 -21.05 14.69
CA SER A 43 -7.05 -20.25 15.79
C SER A 43 -5.52 -20.39 15.91
N ILE A 44 -4.96 -21.51 15.48
CA ILE A 44 -3.51 -21.75 15.47
C ILE A 44 -2.86 -20.83 14.43
N GLU A 45 -3.35 -20.82 13.18
CA GLU A 45 -2.83 -19.96 12.11
C GLU A 45 -2.93 -18.48 12.49
N PHE A 46 -4.01 -18.07 13.15
CA PHE A 46 -4.17 -16.70 13.63
C PHE A 46 -3.12 -16.34 14.70
N ASN A 47 -2.94 -17.19 15.71
CA ASN A 47 -1.95 -16.96 16.77
C ASN A 47 -0.52 -16.95 16.20
N ASP A 48 -0.20 -17.84 15.26
CA ASP A 48 1.10 -17.87 14.57
C ASP A 48 1.33 -16.58 13.79
N ALA A 49 0.30 -16.01 13.18
CA ALA A 49 0.41 -14.72 12.47
C ALA A 49 0.70 -13.56 13.44
N VAL A 50 0.04 -13.54 14.62
CA VAL A 50 0.28 -12.55 15.69
C VAL A 50 1.74 -12.65 16.17
N GLU A 51 2.20 -13.82 16.55
CA GLU A 51 3.56 -14.03 17.06
C GLU A 51 4.63 -13.76 15.98
N SER A 52 4.35 -14.14 14.72
CA SER A 52 5.21 -13.80 13.58
C SER A 52 5.28 -12.28 13.35
N ALA A 53 4.16 -11.55 13.53
CA ALA A 53 4.15 -10.09 13.43
C ALA A 53 4.98 -9.47 14.55
N LYS A 54 4.80 -9.88 15.81
CA LYS A 54 5.61 -9.42 16.96
C LYS A 54 7.11 -9.60 16.72
N THR A 55 7.50 -10.77 16.21
CA THR A 55 8.91 -11.07 15.91
C THR A 55 9.44 -10.20 14.77
N THR A 56 8.66 -10.06 13.69
CA THR A 56 9.07 -9.28 12.49
C THR A 56 9.30 -7.82 12.81
N PHE A 57 8.48 -7.23 13.68
CA PHE A 57 8.46 -5.80 14.00
C PHE A 57 9.07 -5.45 15.37
N ALA A 58 9.76 -6.38 16.01
CA ALA A 58 10.36 -6.19 17.34
C ALA A 58 11.36 -5.03 17.43
N GLY A 59 12.01 -4.66 16.34
CA GLY A 59 12.95 -3.52 16.25
C GLY A 59 12.30 -2.14 16.19
N GLY A 60 10.97 -2.08 16.22
CA GLY A 60 10.20 -0.86 15.98
C GLY A 60 10.01 -0.58 14.49
N VAL A 61 9.02 0.25 14.17
CA VAL A 61 8.59 0.51 12.79
C VAL A 61 8.10 1.93 12.59
N THR A 62 8.02 2.34 11.33
CA THR A 62 7.31 3.53 10.87
C THR A 62 5.80 3.31 10.88
N LEU A 63 5.01 4.36 10.66
CA LEU A 63 3.56 4.27 10.51
C LEU A 63 3.16 3.26 9.41
N TYR A 64 3.95 3.19 8.32
CA TYR A 64 3.76 2.16 7.28
C TYR A 64 3.95 0.74 7.81
N GLY A 65 4.97 0.54 8.61
CA GLY A 65 5.20 -0.74 9.25
C GLY A 65 4.05 -1.14 10.18
N VAL A 66 3.40 -0.18 10.86
CA VAL A 66 2.18 -0.44 11.66
C VAL A 66 1.05 -0.97 10.78
N ALA A 67 0.80 -0.34 9.62
CA ALA A 67 -0.20 -0.83 8.68
C ALA A 67 0.11 -2.23 8.16
N GLN A 68 1.37 -2.48 7.77
CA GLN A 68 1.81 -3.81 7.32
C GLN A 68 1.64 -4.88 8.42
N MET A 69 1.95 -4.51 9.64
CA MET A 69 1.80 -5.36 10.82
C MET A 69 0.32 -5.72 11.06
N ALA A 70 -0.55 -4.73 11.12
CA ALA A 70 -1.99 -4.93 11.28
C ALA A 70 -2.58 -5.77 10.12
N ALA A 71 -2.21 -5.44 8.89
CA ALA A 71 -2.62 -6.18 7.70
C ALA A 71 -2.17 -7.64 7.74
N LYS A 72 -0.95 -7.92 8.20
CA LYS A 72 -0.44 -9.30 8.32
C LYS A 72 -1.31 -10.16 9.23
N VAL A 73 -1.80 -9.59 10.34
CA VAL A 73 -2.67 -10.29 11.29
C VAL A 73 -4.09 -10.40 10.74
N CYS A 74 -4.66 -9.32 10.20
CA CYS A 74 -6.02 -9.33 9.66
C CYS A 74 -6.16 -10.26 8.45
N ASN A 75 -5.18 -10.27 7.55
CA ASN A 75 -5.27 -11.01 6.28
C ASN A 75 -5.31 -12.54 6.46
N VAL A 76 -4.83 -13.08 7.59
CA VAL A 76 -4.93 -14.51 7.84
C VAL A 76 -6.38 -14.96 8.04
N LEU A 77 -7.25 -14.04 8.49
CA LEU A 77 -8.68 -14.31 8.67
C LEU A 77 -9.42 -14.50 7.34
N LYS A 78 -8.86 -13.96 6.26
CA LYS A 78 -9.48 -13.98 4.90
C LYS A 78 -10.93 -13.44 4.92
N ASP A 79 -11.15 -12.38 5.70
CA ASP A 79 -12.41 -11.66 5.82
C ASP A 79 -12.22 -10.22 5.31
N SER A 80 -13.00 -9.83 4.30
CA SER A 80 -12.91 -8.52 3.68
C SER A 80 -13.35 -7.36 4.58
N HIS A 81 -14.05 -7.65 5.68
CA HIS A 81 -14.54 -6.66 6.65
C HIS A 81 -13.56 -6.45 7.82
N THR A 82 -12.54 -7.32 7.93
CA THR A 82 -11.50 -7.23 8.96
C THR A 82 -10.17 -6.90 8.31
N GLY A 83 -9.74 -5.66 8.41
CA GLY A 83 -8.52 -5.20 7.76
C GLY A 83 -8.12 -3.80 8.18
N VAL A 84 -7.04 -3.31 7.55
CA VAL A 84 -6.63 -1.91 7.69
C VAL A 84 -7.62 -1.03 6.92
N ALA A 85 -8.15 -0.01 7.58
CA ALA A 85 -9.02 1.00 6.97
C ALA A 85 -8.17 1.92 6.07
N LEU A 86 -7.75 1.40 4.90
CA LEU A 86 -6.81 2.06 4.00
C LEU A 86 -7.25 3.45 3.58
N GLN A 87 -8.56 3.69 3.41
CA GLN A 87 -9.06 5.01 3.02
C GLN A 87 -8.83 6.06 4.12
N SER A 88 -9.14 5.73 5.38
CA SER A 88 -8.86 6.64 6.51
C SER A 88 -7.36 6.78 6.77
N PHE A 89 -6.60 5.75 6.44
CA PHE A 89 -5.16 5.71 6.57
C PHE A 89 -4.48 6.51 5.44
N SER A 90 -4.99 6.42 4.20
CA SER A 90 -4.48 7.20 3.07
C SER A 90 -4.73 8.70 3.23
N GLU A 91 -5.83 9.11 3.87
CA GLU A 91 -6.08 10.53 4.19
C GLU A 91 -5.02 11.09 5.16
N GLN A 92 -4.64 10.33 6.18
CA GLN A 92 -3.58 10.72 7.11
C GLN A 92 -2.19 10.67 6.44
N LEU A 93 -1.94 9.64 5.64
CA LEU A 93 -0.68 9.48 4.92
C LEU A 93 -0.57 10.44 3.74
N GLY A 94 -1.65 10.71 3.04
CA GLY A 94 -1.70 11.66 1.94
C GLY A 94 -1.29 13.08 2.36
N ALA A 95 -1.49 13.43 3.65
CA ALA A 95 -0.98 14.68 4.20
C ALA A 95 0.55 14.71 4.31
N THR A 96 1.20 13.55 4.43
CA THR A 96 2.67 13.43 4.58
C THR A 96 3.34 12.96 3.30
N TYR A 97 2.79 11.93 2.65
CA TYR A 97 3.40 11.25 1.51
C TYR A 97 2.82 11.69 0.16
N GLY A 98 1.61 12.29 0.16
CA GLY A 98 0.94 12.70 -1.06
C GLY A 98 0.46 11.54 -1.94
N HIS A 99 0.26 11.82 -3.24
CA HIS A 99 -0.32 10.90 -4.20
C HIS A 99 0.47 10.90 -5.52
N LEU A 100 0.64 9.74 -6.13
CA LEU A 100 1.23 9.61 -7.46
C LEU A 100 0.14 9.76 -8.53
N PRO A 101 0.18 10.75 -9.43
CA PRO A 101 -0.82 10.94 -10.49
C PRO A 101 -0.57 9.97 -11.67
N LEU A 102 -0.75 8.69 -11.41
CA LEU A 102 -0.51 7.60 -12.35
C LEU A 102 -1.50 6.46 -12.07
N GLU A 103 -2.43 6.22 -12.98
CA GLU A 103 -3.33 5.06 -12.90
C GLU A 103 -2.78 3.88 -13.68
N ILE A 104 -3.07 2.70 -13.18
CA ILE A 104 -2.61 1.44 -13.76
C ILE A 104 -3.73 0.42 -13.89
N GLN A 105 -3.53 -0.52 -14.79
CA GLN A 105 -4.27 -1.77 -14.86
C GLN A 105 -3.31 -2.95 -15.01
N THR A 106 -3.56 -4.03 -14.29
CA THR A 106 -2.81 -5.26 -14.44
C THR A 106 -3.41 -6.10 -15.58
N VAL A 107 -2.60 -6.34 -16.60
CA VAL A 107 -2.94 -7.16 -17.78
C VAL A 107 -1.85 -8.22 -17.93
N GLU A 108 -2.21 -9.50 -17.85
CA GLU A 108 -1.26 -10.62 -17.99
C GLU A 108 0.00 -10.51 -17.10
N ASN A 109 -0.19 -10.12 -15.84
CA ASN A 109 0.88 -9.85 -14.87
C ASN A 109 1.80 -8.67 -15.19
N ARG A 110 1.44 -7.81 -16.16
CA ARG A 110 2.13 -6.55 -16.48
C ARG A 110 1.31 -5.38 -15.93
N LEU A 111 1.97 -4.35 -15.44
CA LEU A 111 1.31 -3.11 -15.02
C LEU A 111 1.33 -2.13 -16.16
N ILE A 112 0.16 -1.86 -16.71
CA ILE A 112 -0.04 -0.99 -17.86
C ILE A 112 -0.61 0.34 -17.38
N VAL A 113 -0.02 1.44 -17.82
CA VAL A 113 -0.51 2.80 -17.54
C VAL A 113 -1.84 3.02 -18.23
N THR A 114 -2.83 3.48 -17.48
CA THR A 114 -4.15 3.87 -18.04
C THR A 114 -4.36 5.38 -18.02
N ALA A 115 -3.72 6.10 -17.09
CA ALA A 115 -3.67 7.56 -17.07
C ALA A 115 -2.40 8.04 -16.36
N THR A 116 -1.88 9.20 -16.75
CA THR A 116 -0.70 9.83 -16.15
C THR A 116 -0.79 11.35 -16.23
N ALA A 117 -0.24 12.06 -15.24
CA ALA A 117 -0.02 13.51 -15.33
C ALA A 117 1.29 13.87 -16.07
N GLY A 118 2.09 12.87 -16.41
CA GLY A 118 3.30 13.04 -17.21
C GLY A 118 3.05 13.03 -18.71
N ASP A 119 3.95 12.42 -19.46
CA ASP A 119 3.81 12.30 -20.92
C ASP A 119 2.65 11.34 -21.28
N SER A 120 1.59 11.89 -21.87
CA SER A 120 0.42 11.11 -22.29
C SER A 120 0.73 10.00 -23.30
N THR A 121 1.87 10.07 -23.99
CA THR A 121 2.34 8.99 -24.89
C THR A 121 2.72 7.72 -24.14
N MET A 122 2.90 7.80 -22.82
CA MET A 122 3.16 6.65 -21.96
C MET A 122 1.88 5.86 -21.59
N VAL A 123 0.69 6.35 -21.88
CA VAL A 123 -0.55 5.57 -21.74
C VAL A 123 -0.47 4.33 -22.63
N GLY A 124 -0.76 3.16 -22.06
CA GLY A 124 -0.59 1.86 -22.70
C GLY A 124 0.80 1.23 -22.52
N SER A 125 1.77 1.96 -21.96
CA SER A 125 3.11 1.44 -21.68
C SER A 125 3.15 0.59 -20.41
N GLU A 126 4.06 -0.38 -20.38
CA GLU A 126 4.32 -1.22 -19.20
C GLU A 126 5.33 -0.53 -18.29
N ILE A 127 5.01 -0.45 -16.98
CA ILE A 127 5.92 0.01 -15.93
C ILE A 127 6.72 -1.17 -15.41
N VAL A 128 8.03 -0.99 -15.20
CA VAL A 128 8.92 -2.04 -14.68
C VAL A 128 9.52 -1.69 -13.33
N ARG A 129 9.77 -0.40 -13.04
CA ARG A 129 10.31 0.07 -11.77
C ARG A 129 9.72 1.41 -11.35
N ILE A 130 9.77 1.66 -10.04
CA ILE A 130 9.43 2.94 -9.42
C ILE A 130 10.51 3.24 -8.37
N ASN A 131 11.19 4.38 -8.48
CA ASN A 131 12.35 4.72 -7.66
C ASN A 131 13.38 3.58 -7.56
N GLY A 132 13.65 2.89 -8.68
CA GLY A 132 14.54 1.75 -8.74
C GLY A 132 13.97 0.45 -8.14
N VAL A 133 12.82 0.49 -7.47
CA VAL A 133 12.13 -0.69 -6.93
C VAL A 133 11.30 -1.36 -8.01
N SER A 134 11.38 -2.69 -8.12
CA SER A 134 10.55 -3.43 -9.07
C SER A 134 9.07 -3.15 -8.82
N VAL A 135 8.32 -2.82 -9.86
CA VAL A 135 6.88 -2.56 -9.76
C VAL A 135 6.11 -3.74 -9.17
N ARG A 136 6.58 -4.96 -9.39
CA ARG A 136 6.00 -6.17 -8.80
C ARG A 136 6.16 -6.19 -7.27
N SER A 137 7.28 -5.68 -6.75
CA SER A 137 7.49 -5.55 -5.30
C SER A 137 6.58 -4.47 -4.70
N VAL A 138 6.43 -3.34 -5.39
CA VAL A 138 5.52 -2.25 -4.98
C VAL A 138 4.08 -2.75 -4.93
N LEU A 139 3.61 -3.41 -6.00
CA LEU A 139 2.27 -4.00 -6.06
C LEU A 139 2.07 -5.07 -4.96
N GLY A 140 3.07 -5.93 -4.75
CA GLY A 140 3.04 -6.96 -3.70
C GLY A 140 2.90 -6.36 -2.31
N GLY A 141 3.59 -5.26 -2.03
CA GLY A 141 3.46 -4.49 -0.79
C GLY A 141 2.05 -3.92 -0.61
N GLY A 142 1.48 -3.33 -1.66
CA GLY A 142 0.09 -2.85 -1.66
C GLY A 142 -0.93 -3.97 -1.47
N LEU A 143 -0.76 -5.07 -2.19
CA LEU A 143 -1.61 -6.25 -2.02
C LEU A 143 -1.59 -6.79 -0.59
N ALA A 144 -0.45 -6.74 0.08
CA ALA A 144 -0.34 -7.18 1.46
C ALA A 144 -1.17 -6.36 2.45
N LEU A 145 -1.52 -5.12 2.13
CA LEU A 145 -2.36 -4.24 2.96
C LEU A 145 -3.86 -4.49 2.80
N ILE A 146 -4.27 -5.21 1.76
CA ILE A 146 -5.68 -5.36 1.38
C ILE A 146 -6.19 -6.72 1.85
N SER A 147 -7.21 -6.73 2.71
CA SER A 147 -7.94 -7.94 3.07
C SER A 147 -8.83 -8.41 1.91
N GLN A 148 -9.13 -9.69 1.92
CA GLN A 148 -10.00 -10.31 0.91
C GLN A 148 -10.93 -11.33 1.56
N GLU A 149 -12.08 -11.59 0.92
CA GLU A 149 -12.98 -12.65 1.33
C GLU A 149 -12.49 -14.00 0.77
N GLY A 150 -12.18 -14.93 1.64
CA GLY A 150 -11.65 -16.23 1.24
C GLY A 150 -10.43 -16.11 0.33
N ASP A 151 -10.50 -16.71 -0.86
CA ASP A 151 -9.43 -16.71 -1.87
C ASP A 151 -9.72 -15.78 -3.07
N ALA A 152 -10.44 -14.67 -2.86
CA ALA A 152 -10.84 -13.71 -3.89
C ALA A 152 -9.66 -12.84 -4.41
N ALA A 153 -8.62 -13.48 -4.93
CA ALA A 153 -7.37 -12.81 -5.36
C ALA A 153 -7.60 -11.71 -6.42
N LEU A 154 -8.55 -11.90 -7.33
CA LEU A 154 -8.84 -10.90 -8.36
C LEU A 154 -9.47 -9.63 -7.77
N ALA A 155 -10.38 -9.75 -6.79
CA ALA A 155 -10.97 -8.60 -6.12
C ALA A 155 -9.89 -7.79 -5.39
N ARG A 156 -8.96 -8.48 -4.73
CA ARG A 156 -7.82 -7.88 -4.05
C ARG A 156 -6.90 -7.14 -5.04
N LEU A 157 -6.61 -7.73 -6.20
CA LEU A 157 -5.83 -7.08 -7.25
C LEU A 157 -6.51 -5.80 -7.75
N ARG A 158 -7.81 -5.83 -8.05
CA ARG A 158 -8.57 -4.66 -8.50
C ARG A 158 -8.64 -3.57 -7.45
N MET A 159 -8.71 -3.93 -6.18
CA MET A 159 -8.64 -2.95 -5.09
C MET A 159 -7.25 -2.31 -4.99
N SER A 160 -6.17 -3.06 -5.18
CA SER A 160 -4.82 -2.50 -5.17
C SER A 160 -4.57 -1.54 -6.34
N GLU A 161 -5.15 -1.79 -7.50
CA GLU A 161 -5.11 -0.87 -8.65
C GLU A 161 -5.80 0.46 -8.33
N LYS A 162 -6.94 0.43 -7.65
CA LYS A 162 -7.67 1.64 -7.22
C LYS A 162 -6.91 2.46 -6.17
N LEU A 163 -6.16 1.78 -5.31
CA LEU A 163 -5.39 2.43 -4.24
C LEU A 163 -3.95 2.75 -4.67
N TRP A 164 -3.60 2.48 -5.92
CA TRP A 164 -2.25 2.62 -6.44
C TRP A 164 -1.65 4.00 -6.20
N ASN A 165 -2.41 5.05 -6.52
CA ASN A 165 -1.99 6.43 -6.38
C ASN A 165 -1.60 6.78 -4.93
N ASP A 166 -2.30 6.19 -3.97
CA ASP A 166 -2.12 6.44 -2.55
C ASP A 166 -0.97 5.58 -1.97
N ILE A 167 -0.84 4.34 -2.45
CA ILE A 167 0.09 3.37 -1.90
C ILE A 167 1.52 3.63 -2.37
N VAL A 168 1.71 4.06 -3.62
CA VAL A 168 3.04 4.15 -4.22
C VAL A 168 3.96 5.14 -3.52
N PRO A 169 3.61 6.43 -3.33
CA PRO A 169 4.52 7.39 -2.70
C PRO A 169 5.00 6.90 -1.33
N PHE A 170 4.10 6.35 -0.60
CA PHE A 170 4.28 5.78 0.70
C PHE A 170 5.13 4.49 0.70
N SER A 171 4.94 3.55 -0.24
CA SER A 171 5.75 2.34 -0.33
C SER A 171 7.19 2.60 -0.77
N VAL A 172 7.45 3.72 -1.45
CA VAL A 172 8.80 4.12 -1.88
C VAL A 172 9.41 5.23 -1.02
N GLY A 173 8.71 5.68 0.04
CA GLY A 173 9.19 6.71 0.97
C GLY A 173 9.25 8.11 0.36
N ALA A 174 8.46 8.40 -0.67
CA ALA A 174 8.37 9.74 -1.26
C ALA A 174 7.37 10.61 -0.51
N SER A 175 7.67 11.91 -0.38
CA SER A 175 6.82 12.90 0.28
C SER A 175 6.29 13.95 -0.70
N ILE A 176 5.33 14.77 -0.25
CA ILE A 176 4.83 15.91 -1.02
C ILE A 176 6.01 16.81 -1.40
N ALA A 177 6.01 17.29 -2.64
CA ALA A 177 7.09 18.06 -3.29
C ALA A 177 8.28 17.23 -3.80
N ASP A 178 8.32 15.93 -3.54
CA ASP A 178 9.26 15.03 -4.22
C ASP A 178 8.78 14.72 -5.64
N SER A 179 9.64 14.07 -6.41
CA SER A 179 9.26 13.39 -7.64
C SER A 179 9.55 11.90 -7.53
N ILE A 180 8.74 11.11 -8.20
CA ILE A 180 8.89 9.67 -8.28
C ILE A 180 9.38 9.31 -9.68
N GLU A 181 10.50 8.60 -9.74
CA GLU A 181 11.02 8.05 -10.99
C GLU A 181 10.20 6.81 -11.40
N VAL A 182 9.69 6.83 -12.63
CA VAL A 182 8.97 5.72 -13.26
C VAL A 182 9.77 5.23 -14.46
N GLU A 183 10.20 3.97 -14.44
CA GLU A 183 10.90 3.32 -15.54
C GLU A 183 9.94 2.41 -16.30
N TYR A 184 9.87 2.60 -17.61
CA TYR A 184 9.03 1.82 -18.51
C TYR A 184 9.81 0.69 -19.18
N ALA A 185 9.12 -0.36 -19.64
CA ALA A 185 9.73 -1.50 -20.34
C ALA A 185 10.44 -1.10 -21.65
N SER A 186 10.09 0.05 -22.23
CA SER A 186 10.77 0.64 -23.37
C SER A 186 12.18 1.17 -23.06
N GLY A 187 12.54 1.27 -21.77
CA GLY A 187 13.77 1.93 -21.29
C GLY A 187 13.62 3.45 -21.09
N VAL A 188 12.46 4.00 -21.34
CA VAL A 188 12.17 5.41 -21.02
C VAL A 188 12.01 5.56 -19.51
N THR A 189 12.51 6.65 -18.97
CA THR A 189 12.36 7.03 -17.56
C THR A 189 11.69 8.40 -17.49
N GLU A 190 10.73 8.54 -16.61
CA GLU A 190 9.98 9.77 -16.35
C GLU A 190 9.97 10.10 -14.86
N HIS A 191 9.96 11.40 -14.52
CA HIS A 191 9.81 11.85 -13.14
C HIS A 191 8.43 12.49 -12.97
N LEU A 192 7.56 11.84 -12.22
CA LEU A 192 6.22 12.32 -11.91
C LEU A 192 6.22 13.06 -10.57
N PRO A 193 5.51 14.21 -10.47
CA PRO A 193 5.39 14.92 -9.20
C PRO A 193 4.54 14.12 -8.21
N VAL A 194 4.83 14.25 -6.93
CA VAL A 194 3.92 13.81 -5.87
C VAL A 194 2.94 14.93 -5.56
N LEU A 195 1.65 14.65 -5.67
CA LEU A 195 0.58 15.62 -5.52
C LEU A 195 -0.02 15.59 -4.11
N ASP A 196 -0.47 16.74 -3.62
CA ASP A 196 -1.29 16.85 -2.43
C ASP A 196 -2.75 16.40 -2.69
N ASN A 197 -3.53 16.27 -1.60
CA ASN A 197 -4.93 15.85 -1.63
C ASN A 197 -5.81 16.69 -2.59
N GLU A 198 -5.60 17.99 -2.70
CA GLU A 198 -6.40 18.85 -3.55
C GLU A 198 -5.97 18.75 -5.02
N SER A 199 -4.70 18.60 -5.26
CA SER A 199 -4.14 18.48 -6.61
C SER A 199 -4.50 17.13 -7.24
N ILE A 200 -4.46 16.03 -6.48
CA ILE A 200 -4.86 14.72 -7.01
C ILE A 200 -6.37 14.66 -7.31
N LYS A 201 -7.22 15.29 -6.49
CA LYS A 201 -8.67 15.39 -6.78
C LYS A 201 -8.92 16.14 -8.10
N ARG A 202 -8.22 17.26 -8.31
CA ARG A 202 -8.31 18.01 -9.57
C ARG A 202 -7.84 17.20 -10.76
N TRP A 203 -6.77 16.45 -10.60
CA TRP A 203 -6.27 15.57 -11.65
C TRP A 203 -7.29 14.49 -12.03
N HIS A 204 -7.89 13.78 -11.05
CA HIS A 204 -8.95 12.80 -11.30
C HIS A 204 -10.21 13.43 -11.96
N ALA A 205 -10.61 14.62 -11.52
CA ALA A 205 -11.74 15.32 -12.13
C ALA A 205 -11.48 15.60 -13.62
N ALA A 206 -10.28 16.06 -13.97
CA ALA A 206 -9.90 16.31 -15.37
C ALA A 206 -9.89 15.03 -16.23
N GLN A 207 -9.49 13.86 -15.67
CA GLN A 207 -9.55 12.59 -16.40
C GLN A 207 -11.00 12.18 -16.72
N ASN A 208 -11.94 12.41 -15.79
CA ASN A 208 -13.36 12.06 -15.98
C ASN A 208 -14.08 12.95 -17.01
N GLU A 209 -13.60 14.17 -17.24
CA GLU A 209 -14.16 15.07 -18.27
C GLU A 209 -13.74 14.71 -19.71
N VAL A 210 -12.64 13.97 -19.85
CA VAL A 210 -12.06 13.58 -21.16
C VAL A 210 -12.57 12.20 -21.61
N ALA A 211 -13.15 11.40 -20.71
CA ALA A 211 -13.73 10.10 -21.07
C ALA A 211 -15.03 10.30 -21.90
N PRO A 212 -15.11 9.81 -23.15
CA PRO A 212 -16.27 9.95 -24.02
C PRO A 212 -17.45 9.10 -23.55
#